data_fd587046dee2832f2506d5c3412a021c
#
_entry.id   fd587046dee2832f2506d5c3412a021c
#
_cell.length_a   1.000
_cell.length_b   1.000
_cell.length_c   1.000
_cell.angle_alpha   90.00
_cell.angle_beta   90.00
_cell.angle_gamma   90.00
#
_symmetry.space_group_name_H-M   'P 1'
#
loop_
_entity.id
_entity.type
_entity.pdbx_description
1 polymer ?
#
loop_
_entity_poly.entity_id
_entity_poly.type
_entity_poly.pdbx_seq_one_letter_code
_entity_poly.pdbx_strand_id
1 'polypeptide(L)'
;MTHKNLKRGDHIYANYGGYTHHGIYCGDDKVIHYSASFGVSGKICKVSLSSFAQHHHVSVQKYDHAYPADRIVLRAEKRLGEKKYNPLFNNCEHFAAWCKVGRSRCRQLENPAKAVVKLASHHQHKIVKKVVRESGKSLKFLVKKTTSTVKKTIKSIF
;
A
#
# COMPACT_ATOMS: atom_id res chain seq x y z
N MET A 1 9.43 11.58 -16.01
CA MET A 1 8.24 11.05 -16.73
C MET A 1 7.10 12.05 -16.56
N THR A 2 6.60 12.61 -17.64
CA THR A 2 5.54 13.64 -17.60
C THR A 2 4.17 12.98 -17.45
N HIS A 3 3.54 13.12 -16.29
CA HIS A 3 2.16 12.66 -16.02
C HIS A 3 1.14 13.65 -16.64
N LYS A 4 1.19 13.82 -17.96
CA LYS A 4 0.52 14.92 -18.71
C LYS A 4 -1.01 14.99 -18.61
N ASN A 5 -1.72 14.03 -17.99
CA ASN A 5 -3.18 13.96 -18.02
C ASN A 5 -3.86 13.79 -16.65
N LEU A 6 -3.15 14.00 -15.54
CA LEU A 6 -3.76 13.92 -14.22
C LEU A 6 -4.57 15.19 -13.93
N LYS A 7 -5.80 15.00 -13.47
CA LYS A 7 -6.71 16.09 -13.08
C LYS A 7 -6.93 16.09 -11.57
N ARG A 8 -7.04 17.29 -10.99
CA ARG A 8 -7.42 17.47 -9.60
C ARG A 8 -8.64 16.62 -9.24
N GLY A 9 -8.58 15.88 -8.13
CA GLY A 9 -9.59 14.94 -7.69
C GLY A 9 -9.48 13.54 -8.30
N ASP A 10 -8.49 13.25 -9.13
CA ASP A 10 -8.29 11.90 -9.65
C ASP A 10 -7.91 10.92 -8.55
N HIS A 11 -8.55 9.75 -8.54
CA HIS A 11 -8.07 8.59 -7.83
C HIS A 11 -6.98 7.95 -8.67
N ILE A 12 -5.75 8.07 -8.22
CA ILE A 12 -4.57 7.52 -8.90
C ILE A 12 -4.04 6.30 -8.17
N TYR A 13 -3.37 5.43 -8.93
CA TYR A 13 -2.67 4.29 -8.34
C TYR A 13 -1.37 3.99 -9.08
N ALA A 14 -0.41 3.43 -8.34
CA ALA A 14 0.84 2.90 -8.85
C ALA A 14 0.95 1.41 -8.52
N ASN A 15 1.49 0.60 -9.44
CA ASN A 15 1.66 -0.84 -9.26
C ASN A 15 3.07 -1.15 -8.75
N TYR A 16 3.16 -1.69 -7.55
CA TYR A 16 4.40 -2.04 -6.87
C TYR A 16 4.72 -3.56 -6.96
N GLY A 17 4.21 -4.24 -7.98
CA GLY A 17 4.40 -5.67 -8.20
C GLY A 17 3.36 -6.52 -7.47
N GLY A 18 3.47 -6.70 -6.17
CA GLY A 18 2.52 -7.53 -5.39
C GLY A 18 1.24 -6.81 -4.95
N TYR A 19 1.18 -5.48 -5.05
CA TYR A 19 0.02 -4.68 -4.65
C TYR A 19 -0.03 -3.35 -5.41
N THR A 20 -1.20 -2.70 -5.39
CA THR A 20 -1.38 -1.33 -5.90
C THR A 20 -1.45 -0.33 -4.76
N HIS A 21 -0.75 0.78 -4.91
CA HIS A 21 -0.77 1.88 -3.98
C HIS A 21 -1.66 3.00 -4.51
N HIS A 22 -2.58 3.49 -3.70
CA HIS A 22 -3.65 4.38 -4.12
C HIS A 22 -3.60 5.73 -3.41
N GLY A 23 -4.03 6.81 -4.10
CA GLY A 23 -4.11 8.16 -3.55
C GLY A 23 -5.06 9.05 -4.34
N ILE A 24 -5.27 10.26 -3.83
CA ILE A 24 -6.03 11.33 -4.48
C ILE A 24 -5.05 12.40 -4.96
N TYR A 25 -5.06 12.66 -6.27
CA TYR A 25 -4.29 13.74 -6.86
C TYR A 25 -4.96 15.09 -6.56
N CYS A 26 -4.23 16.01 -5.95
CA CYS A 26 -4.77 17.29 -5.49
C CYS A 26 -4.55 18.46 -6.47
N GLY A 27 -3.86 18.20 -7.58
CA GLY A 27 -3.26 19.26 -8.40
C GLY A 27 -1.84 19.60 -7.91
N ASP A 28 -1.11 20.43 -8.66
CA ASP A 28 0.21 20.97 -8.31
C ASP A 28 1.20 19.90 -7.82
N ASP A 29 1.22 18.78 -8.52
CA ASP A 29 2.06 17.60 -8.18
C ASP A 29 1.92 17.11 -6.74
N LYS A 30 0.76 17.28 -6.12
CA LYS A 30 0.47 16.82 -4.76
C LYS A 30 -0.52 15.65 -4.74
N VAL A 31 -0.25 14.68 -3.88
CA VAL A 31 -1.08 13.50 -3.67
C VAL A 31 -1.35 13.31 -2.18
N ILE A 32 -2.60 13.04 -1.83
CA ILE A 32 -2.98 12.61 -0.47
C ILE A 32 -3.22 11.10 -0.50
N HIS A 33 -2.52 10.39 0.38
CA HIS A 33 -2.59 8.94 0.46
C HIS A 33 -2.34 8.42 1.87
N TYR A 34 -2.65 7.16 2.13
CA TYR A 34 -2.11 6.47 3.29
C TYR A 34 -0.63 6.14 3.05
N SER A 35 0.28 6.80 3.74
CA SER A 35 1.68 6.37 3.79
C SER A 35 1.79 5.17 4.72
N ALA A 36 1.76 3.99 4.17
CA ALA A 36 2.04 2.78 4.94
C ALA A 36 3.54 2.52 4.91
N SER A 37 4.27 2.98 5.92
CA SER A 37 5.58 2.42 6.17
C SER A 37 5.40 0.94 6.53
N PHE A 38 5.61 0.07 5.55
CA PHE A 38 5.65 -1.39 5.72
C PHE A 38 4.35 -2.06 6.20
N GLY A 39 3.18 -1.52 5.81
CA GLY A 39 1.91 -2.22 6.00
C GLY A 39 1.39 -2.37 7.43
N VAL A 40 1.98 -1.75 8.41
CA VAL A 40 1.64 -1.96 9.83
C VAL A 40 1.05 -0.71 10.50
N SER A 41 1.50 0.46 10.13
CA SER A 41 0.94 1.72 10.61
C SER A 41 1.03 2.73 9.48
N GLY A 42 -0.11 3.16 9.00
CA GLY A 42 -0.19 4.19 7.98
C GLY A 42 -0.74 5.47 8.55
N LYS A 43 -0.27 6.59 8.01
CA LYS A 43 -0.82 7.92 8.27
C LYS A 43 -1.28 8.52 6.95
N ILE A 44 -2.43 9.15 6.92
CA ILE A 44 -2.83 9.93 5.75
C ILE A 44 -1.96 11.19 5.70
N CYS A 45 -1.23 11.36 4.62
CA CYS A 45 -0.33 12.49 4.40
C CYS A 45 -0.43 13.03 2.97
N LYS A 46 0.02 14.27 2.78
CA LYS A 46 0.16 14.93 1.49
C LYS A 46 1.63 14.91 1.11
N VAL A 47 1.94 14.38 -0.06
CA VAL A 47 3.31 14.23 -0.59
C VAL A 47 3.39 14.72 -2.03
N SER A 48 4.59 14.80 -2.61
CA SER A 48 4.75 15.04 -4.05
C SER A 48 4.31 13.80 -4.85
N LEU A 49 3.88 14.02 -6.10
CA LEU A 49 3.56 12.93 -7.02
C LEU A 49 4.76 12.00 -7.23
N SER A 50 5.96 12.54 -7.31
CA SER A 50 7.19 11.74 -7.43
C SER A 50 7.43 10.83 -6.22
N SER A 51 7.22 11.35 -5.00
CA SER A 51 7.32 10.56 -3.76
C SER A 51 6.22 9.48 -3.68
N PHE A 52 5.02 9.77 -4.18
CA PHE A 52 3.95 8.80 -4.29
C PHE A 52 4.26 7.71 -5.31
N ALA A 53 4.77 8.08 -6.49
CA ALA A 53 5.02 7.16 -7.59
C ALA A 53 6.23 6.24 -7.37
N GLN A 54 7.27 6.70 -6.65
CA GLN A 54 8.54 5.96 -6.42
C GLN A 54 9.07 5.28 -7.69
N HIS A 55 9.12 6.02 -8.81
CA HIS A 55 9.51 5.57 -10.15
C HIS A 55 8.55 4.61 -10.86
N HIS A 56 7.43 4.21 -10.23
CA HIS A 56 6.40 3.40 -10.88
C HIS A 56 5.47 4.26 -11.77
N HIS A 57 4.89 3.62 -12.77
CA HIS A 57 3.88 4.27 -13.62
C HIS A 57 2.60 4.54 -12.81
N VAL A 58 2.09 5.76 -12.93
CA VAL A 58 0.84 6.17 -12.28
C VAL A 58 -0.31 6.09 -13.28
N SER A 59 -1.38 5.44 -12.86
CA SER A 59 -2.63 5.29 -13.64
C SER A 59 -3.81 5.93 -12.90
N VAL A 60 -4.86 6.28 -13.65
CA VAL A 60 -6.11 6.83 -13.09
C VAL A 60 -7.14 5.71 -12.96
N GLN A 61 -7.75 5.59 -11.79
CA GLN A 61 -8.90 4.73 -11.55
C GLN A 61 -10.17 5.42 -12.04
N LYS A 62 -10.81 4.85 -13.06
CA LYS A 62 -12.07 5.38 -13.61
C LYS A 62 -13.26 5.02 -12.74
N TYR A 63 -14.24 5.91 -12.71
CA TYR A 63 -15.54 5.77 -12.04
C TYR A 63 -16.64 6.29 -12.96
N ASP A 64 -17.77 5.61 -12.99
CA ASP A 64 -18.96 6.03 -13.75
C ASP A 64 -19.57 7.30 -13.13
N HIS A 65 -19.53 7.38 -11.79
CA HIS A 65 -19.98 8.55 -11.02
C HIS A 65 -18.96 8.89 -9.96
N ALA A 66 -18.71 10.18 -9.75
CA ALA A 66 -17.80 10.67 -8.72
C ALA A 66 -18.27 12.05 -8.23
N TYR A 67 -17.86 12.41 -7.04
CA TYR A 67 -18.05 13.77 -6.54
C TYR A 67 -17.25 14.78 -7.39
N PRO A 68 -17.63 16.07 -7.37
CA PRO A 68 -16.82 17.15 -7.94
C PRO A 68 -15.40 17.16 -7.37
N ALA A 69 -14.42 17.55 -8.20
CA ALA A 69 -12.99 17.50 -7.86
C ALA A 69 -12.64 18.14 -6.50
N ASP A 70 -13.18 19.34 -6.26
CA ASP A 70 -12.90 20.05 -4.99
C ASP A 70 -13.49 19.33 -3.79
N ARG A 71 -14.67 18.74 -3.91
CA ARG A 71 -15.26 17.92 -2.84
C ARG A 71 -14.41 16.69 -2.55
N ILE A 72 -13.87 16.04 -3.58
CA ILE A 72 -12.98 14.87 -3.42
C ILE A 72 -11.73 15.26 -2.65
N VAL A 73 -11.06 16.35 -3.05
CA VAL A 73 -9.84 16.83 -2.41
C VAL A 73 -10.12 17.29 -0.98
N LEU A 74 -11.20 18.04 -0.75
CA LEU A 74 -11.61 18.46 0.61
C LEU A 74 -11.85 17.25 1.53
N ARG A 75 -12.47 16.17 1.01
CA ARG A 75 -12.66 14.92 1.77
C ARG A 75 -11.32 14.28 2.14
N ALA A 76 -10.37 14.28 1.21
CA ALA A 76 -9.04 13.75 1.48
C ALA A 76 -8.30 14.59 2.52
N GLU A 77 -8.36 15.91 2.42
CA GLU A 77 -7.73 16.85 3.35
C GLU A 77 -8.27 16.74 4.77
N LYS A 78 -9.59 16.56 4.94
CA LYS A 78 -10.23 16.36 6.26
C LYS A 78 -9.71 15.12 7.00
N ARG A 79 -9.08 14.19 6.34
CA ARG A 79 -8.52 12.97 6.94
C ARG A 79 -6.99 13.02 7.07
N LEU A 80 -6.34 14.14 6.77
CA LEU A 80 -4.91 14.29 6.98
C LEU A 80 -4.54 14.02 8.44
N GLY A 81 -3.48 13.25 8.65
CA GLY A 81 -3.03 12.86 9.99
C GLY A 81 -3.70 11.62 10.56
N GLU A 82 -4.78 11.11 9.97
CA GLU A 82 -5.44 9.88 10.43
C GLU A 82 -4.49 8.68 10.41
N LYS A 83 -4.46 7.91 11.51
CA LYS A 83 -3.58 6.74 11.72
C LYS A 83 -4.34 5.42 11.83
N LYS A 84 -5.56 5.34 11.31
CA LYS A 84 -6.45 4.16 11.40
C LYS A 84 -6.24 3.17 10.24
N TYR A 85 -4.99 2.97 9.79
CA TYR A 85 -4.71 2.05 8.69
C TYR A 85 -5.05 0.61 9.05
N ASN A 86 -5.80 -0.06 8.19
CA ASN A 86 -6.08 -1.48 8.27
C ASN A 86 -6.03 -2.09 6.86
N PRO A 87 -5.20 -3.12 6.60
CA PRO A 87 -5.06 -3.70 5.27
C PRO A 87 -6.36 -4.22 4.66
N LEU A 88 -7.28 -4.70 5.51
CA LEU A 88 -8.54 -5.32 5.07
C LEU A 88 -9.68 -4.31 4.96
N PHE A 89 -9.78 -3.36 5.90
CA PHE A 89 -10.98 -2.54 6.05
C PHE A 89 -10.76 -1.04 5.86
N ASN A 90 -9.52 -0.56 5.96
CA ASN A 90 -9.19 0.86 5.84
C ASN A 90 -7.77 1.06 5.27
N ASN A 91 -7.57 0.62 4.03
CA ASN A 91 -6.30 0.77 3.32
C ASN A 91 -6.33 1.97 2.36
N CYS A 92 -5.25 2.17 1.60
CA CYS A 92 -5.12 3.27 0.65
C CYS A 92 -6.22 3.28 -0.43
N GLU A 93 -6.65 2.11 -0.92
CA GLU A 93 -7.72 2.00 -1.92
C GLU A 93 -9.10 2.33 -1.33
N HIS A 94 -9.40 1.84 -0.11
CA HIS A 94 -10.62 2.21 0.61
C HIS A 94 -10.72 3.73 0.85
N PHE A 95 -9.62 4.33 1.28
CA PHE A 95 -9.53 5.78 1.47
C PHE A 95 -9.83 6.54 0.18
N ALA A 96 -9.13 6.20 -0.91
CA ALA A 96 -9.28 6.91 -2.18
C ALA A 96 -10.68 6.71 -2.78
N ALA A 97 -11.25 5.50 -2.73
CA ALA A 97 -12.62 5.23 -3.16
C ALA A 97 -13.65 6.00 -2.33
N TRP A 98 -13.47 6.05 -1.01
CA TRP A 98 -14.35 6.83 -0.13
C TRP A 98 -14.29 8.34 -0.45
N CYS A 99 -13.12 8.89 -0.74
CA CYS A 99 -13.01 10.28 -1.19
C CYS A 99 -13.78 10.50 -2.49
N LYS A 100 -13.65 9.58 -3.44
CA LYS A 100 -14.19 9.69 -4.81
C LYS A 100 -15.70 9.57 -4.87
N VAL A 101 -16.29 8.57 -4.18
CA VAL A 101 -17.70 8.19 -4.32
C VAL A 101 -18.47 8.06 -3.00
N GLY A 102 -17.85 8.34 -1.86
CA GLY A 102 -18.49 8.24 -0.55
C GLY A 102 -18.60 6.82 0.02
N ARG A 103 -18.19 5.80 -0.71
CA ARG A 103 -18.21 4.39 -0.30
C ARG A 103 -16.80 3.86 -0.18
N SER A 104 -16.51 3.15 0.92
CA SER A 104 -15.25 2.41 1.06
C SER A 104 -15.34 1.14 0.23
N ARG A 105 -14.45 1.00 -0.76
CA ARG A 105 -14.38 -0.15 -1.64
C ARG A 105 -12.92 -0.51 -1.91
N CYS A 106 -12.59 -1.80 -1.98
CA CYS A 106 -11.27 -2.28 -2.32
C CYS A 106 -11.34 -3.43 -3.32
N ARG A 107 -11.07 -3.15 -4.58
CA ARG A 107 -11.07 -4.16 -5.66
C ARG A 107 -10.01 -5.23 -5.47
N GLN A 108 -8.92 -4.91 -4.77
CA GLN A 108 -7.88 -5.89 -4.45
C GLN A 108 -8.39 -6.99 -3.51
N LEU A 109 -9.39 -6.69 -2.67
CA LEU A 109 -10.00 -7.65 -1.76
C LEU A 109 -11.23 -8.37 -2.36
N GLU A 110 -11.82 -7.81 -3.41
CA GLU A 110 -12.93 -8.44 -4.14
C GLU A 110 -12.46 -9.66 -4.96
N ASN A 111 -11.16 -9.75 -5.26
CA ASN A 111 -10.56 -10.91 -5.91
C ASN A 111 -9.81 -11.75 -4.87
N PRO A 112 -10.27 -13.00 -4.56
CA PRO A 112 -9.67 -13.84 -3.52
C PRO A 112 -8.16 -14.08 -3.71
N ALA A 113 -7.72 -14.29 -4.94
CA ALA A 113 -6.29 -14.51 -5.25
C ALA A 113 -5.46 -13.26 -4.93
N LYS A 114 -5.94 -12.07 -5.27
CA LYS A 114 -5.26 -10.80 -4.93
C LYS A 114 -5.30 -10.50 -3.44
N ALA A 115 -6.38 -10.87 -2.74
CA ALA A 115 -6.48 -10.74 -1.30
C ALA A 115 -5.43 -11.61 -0.59
N VAL A 116 -5.24 -12.86 -1.02
CA VAL A 116 -4.21 -13.77 -0.48
C VAL A 116 -2.81 -13.21 -0.70
N VAL A 117 -2.49 -12.75 -1.91
CA VAL A 117 -1.17 -12.13 -2.21
C VAL A 117 -0.93 -10.89 -1.32
N LYS A 118 -1.93 -10.04 -1.14
CA LYS A 118 -1.83 -8.87 -0.28
C LYS A 118 -1.61 -9.23 1.19
N LEU A 119 -2.29 -10.24 1.70
CA LEU A 119 -2.11 -10.74 3.06
C LEU A 119 -0.74 -11.40 3.24
N ALA A 120 -0.29 -12.19 2.27
CA ALA A 120 1.02 -12.83 2.29
C ALA A 120 2.15 -11.81 2.24
N SER A 121 2.09 -10.80 1.38
CA SER A 121 3.09 -9.73 1.32
C SER A 121 3.14 -8.92 2.62
N HIS A 122 1.99 -8.67 3.25
CA HIS A 122 1.91 -8.02 4.55
C HIS A 122 2.54 -8.88 5.66
N HIS A 123 2.32 -10.20 5.64
CA HIS A 123 2.86 -11.14 6.62
C HIS A 123 4.38 -11.30 6.47
N GLN A 124 4.88 -11.48 5.25
CA GLN A 124 6.32 -11.52 4.97
C GLN A 124 7.03 -10.25 5.42
N HIS A 125 6.41 -9.10 5.26
CA HIS A 125 6.96 -7.82 5.67
C HIS A 125 7.08 -7.69 7.20
N LYS A 126 6.09 -8.22 7.95
CA LYS A 126 6.18 -8.32 9.42
C LYS A 126 7.32 -9.23 9.86
N ILE A 127 7.48 -10.37 9.19
CA ILE A 127 8.56 -11.34 9.48
C ILE A 127 9.92 -10.71 9.18
N VAL A 128 10.09 -10.12 8.00
CA VAL A 128 11.34 -9.45 7.61
C VAL A 128 11.70 -8.31 8.58
N LYS A 129 10.72 -7.47 8.99
CA LYS A 129 10.98 -6.42 9.99
C LYS A 129 11.37 -6.98 11.36
N LYS A 130 10.71 -8.05 11.80
CA LYS A 130 11.05 -8.70 13.06
C LYS A 130 12.47 -9.26 12.98
N VAL A 131 12.79 -9.94 11.88
CA VAL A 131 14.13 -10.52 11.63
C VAL A 131 15.18 -9.40 11.53
N VAL A 132 14.96 -8.34 10.77
CA VAL A 132 15.91 -7.22 10.64
C VAL A 132 16.11 -6.47 11.96
N ARG A 133 15.06 -6.31 12.77
CA ARG A 133 15.14 -5.64 14.08
C ARG A 133 15.85 -6.48 15.14
N GLU A 134 15.71 -7.79 15.08
CA GLU A 134 16.38 -8.73 16.00
C GLU A 134 17.80 -9.10 15.54
N SER A 135 18.13 -8.88 14.27
CA SER A 135 19.35 -9.38 13.63
C SER A 135 20.52 -8.42 13.59
N GLY A 136 20.51 -7.34 14.37
CA GLY A 136 21.77 -6.59 14.61
C GLY A 136 22.91 -7.47 15.14
N LYS A 137 22.61 -8.66 15.70
CA LYS A 137 23.58 -9.66 16.16
C LYS A 137 23.23 -11.13 15.83
N SER A 138 22.06 -11.45 15.25
CA SER A 138 21.55 -12.83 15.20
C SER A 138 21.33 -13.45 13.82
N LEU A 139 21.52 -12.70 12.71
CA LEU A 139 21.27 -13.25 11.37
C LEU A 139 22.14 -14.48 11.07
N LYS A 140 23.42 -14.46 11.51
CA LYS A 140 24.32 -15.60 11.37
C LYS A 140 23.87 -16.83 12.17
N PHE A 141 23.24 -16.64 13.32
CA PHE A 141 22.77 -17.73 14.17
C PHE A 141 21.47 -18.37 13.64
N LEU A 142 20.52 -17.57 13.16
CA LEU A 142 19.24 -18.06 12.61
C LEU A 142 19.42 -18.79 11.27
N VAL A 143 20.25 -18.28 10.37
CA VAL A 143 20.59 -18.97 9.12
C VAL A 143 21.30 -20.30 9.40
N LYS A 144 22.17 -20.34 10.38
CA LYS A 144 22.87 -21.58 10.78
C LYS A 144 21.90 -22.61 11.40
N LYS A 145 20.89 -22.18 12.14
CA LYS A 145 19.88 -23.03 12.76
C LYS A 145 18.87 -23.58 11.74
N THR A 146 18.40 -22.74 10.81
CA THR A 146 17.48 -23.18 9.74
C THR A 146 18.16 -24.12 8.73
N THR A 147 19.39 -23.85 8.33
CA THR A 147 20.15 -24.78 7.47
C THR A 147 20.46 -26.09 8.16
N SER A 148 20.70 -26.09 9.47
CA SER A 148 20.90 -27.33 10.24
C SER A 148 19.61 -28.14 10.33
N THR A 149 18.46 -27.51 10.57
CA THR A 149 17.15 -28.17 10.66
C THR A 149 16.73 -28.75 9.30
N VAL A 150 16.88 -27.99 8.21
CA VAL A 150 16.60 -28.47 6.84
C VAL A 150 17.50 -29.66 6.47
N LYS A 151 18.80 -29.61 6.79
CA LYS A 151 19.71 -30.75 6.57
C LYS A 151 19.32 -32.00 7.36
N LYS A 152 18.86 -31.86 8.63
CA LYS A 152 18.36 -32.99 9.43
C LYS A 152 17.09 -33.59 8.85
N THR A 153 16.14 -32.75 8.41
CA THR A 153 14.88 -33.23 7.81
C THR A 153 15.12 -33.94 6.46
N ILE A 154 15.99 -33.42 5.62
CA ILE A 154 16.35 -34.09 4.36
C ILE A 154 17.01 -35.45 4.64
N LYS A 155 17.89 -35.55 5.64
CA LYS A 155 18.59 -36.80 5.99
C LYS A 155 17.68 -37.86 6.64
N SER A 156 16.49 -37.47 7.13
CA SER A 156 15.48 -38.42 7.69
C SER A 156 14.46 -38.89 6.64
N ILE A 157 14.50 -38.34 5.42
CA ILE A 157 13.57 -38.70 4.33
C ILE A 157 14.24 -39.60 3.29
N PHE A 158 15.60 -39.66 3.31
CA PHE A 158 16.44 -40.54 2.48
C PHE A 158 17.33 -41.41 3.38
#